data_bc505a64362087d0f2051da4dda96436
#
_entry.id   bc505a64362087d0f2051da4dda96436
#
_cell.length_a   1.000
_cell.length_b   1.000
_cell.length_c   1.000
_cell.angle_alpha   90.00
_cell.angle_beta   90.00
_cell.angle_gamma   90.00
#
_symmetry.space_group_name_H-M   'P 1'
#
loop_
_entity.id
_entity.type
_entity.pdbx_description
1 polymer ?
#
loop_
_entity_poly.entity_id
_entity_poly.type
_entity_poly.pdbx_seq_one_letter_code
_entity_poly.pdbx_strand_id
1 'polypeptide(L)'
;MGAEKGQKNDGRNRKDAGITTISTSPVIFLGSMLFSLLTVLLSCSKPGKMVARVSPVEAAKYTDAMQTKKKQRSTRGAKLHQMAFANLGRNKKKTVLVVVSLALSVTLFNALCAFVGGFSMEKYVSAMTCADFIVSTPDYFRYNPADEFITPEQIEEIAANTKASLSGTGYAVRKTAYLWMTEDALRQDYARYENTEQLDSHMSRMEHRGNMVMGKTRIEALDNSLFDKLQVFDGDISPMLEPNNNAIAIAVSLDDYGNLPNLEYYPKVGDTITATYADDVKYIDSRTGKLCTEDTPEEYLQAKLYGARDVEYTVCALAELPYSMSYRYGGIGYDAVLSVDTAQRDSGGAAIPMLYLFDTADEAGEAETEQYLSKLTAGEFSPLMYESKDTARSEFAQFRQMFLLIGGILCAIIGLVGLLNFFNAMMTGILSRRREFAVLQAVGMTNRQLKTMLIYEGLFYAMSSVVAAFMLSLVVGPLAGKMLGSMFWFFEYRFTILPVLLTIPVFLLLGWLIPCMMYDNAAKCSIVEQLRDAQ
;
A
#
# COMPACT_ATOMS: atom_id res chain seq x y z
N MET A 1 33.93 23.38 0.70
CA MET A 1 33.32 24.05 1.88
C MET A 1 32.30 25.06 1.34
N GLY A 2 31.06 24.67 1.16
CA GLY A 2 30.06 25.53 0.52
C GLY A 2 28.77 24.82 0.07
N ALA A 3 28.44 23.64 0.60
CA ALA A 3 27.18 22.96 0.31
C ALA A 3 26.34 22.69 1.58
N GLU A 4 26.44 23.58 2.55
CA GLU A 4 25.74 23.47 3.85
C GLU A 4 24.73 24.60 4.10
N LYS A 5 23.98 25.00 3.08
CA LYS A 5 22.82 25.87 3.30
C LYS A 5 21.66 25.48 2.39
N GLY A 6 20.96 24.44 2.74
CA GLY A 6 19.72 24.12 2.01
C GLY A 6 18.94 22.90 2.47
N GLN A 7 19.52 22.03 3.23
CA GLN A 7 18.78 20.89 3.76
C GLN A 7 18.78 20.92 5.28
N LYS A 8 17.87 21.73 5.82
CA LYS A 8 17.51 21.65 7.21
C LYS A 8 16.87 20.29 7.47
N ASN A 9 17.69 19.42 8.06
CA ASN A 9 17.31 18.39 9.01
C ASN A 9 15.86 17.90 8.93
N ASP A 10 15.65 16.85 8.22
CA ASP A 10 14.60 15.90 8.55
C ASP A 10 15.18 14.59 9.11
N GLY A 11 16.17 14.75 9.96
CA GLY A 11 16.61 13.74 10.92
C GLY A 11 15.58 13.59 12.03
N ARG A 12 14.31 13.38 11.68
CA ARG A 12 13.28 12.95 12.62
C ARG A 12 13.30 11.44 12.74
N ASN A 13 13.95 11.03 13.81
CA ASN A 13 13.70 9.83 14.58
C ASN A 13 12.61 8.91 14.00
N ARG A 14 13.00 7.73 13.52
CA ARG A 14 12.11 6.58 13.29
C ARG A 14 11.31 6.16 14.54
N LYS A 15 11.59 6.71 15.71
CA LYS A 15 10.76 6.54 16.91
C LYS A 15 9.43 7.29 16.87
N ASP A 16 9.22 8.20 15.92
CA ASP A 16 7.96 8.97 15.77
C ASP A 16 7.02 8.42 14.68
N ALA A 17 7.31 7.29 14.08
CA ALA A 17 6.44 6.65 13.08
C ALA A 17 5.10 6.13 13.64
N GLY A 18 4.85 6.29 14.92
CA GLY A 18 3.60 5.94 15.59
C GLY A 18 2.67 7.11 15.90
N ILE A 19 3.08 8.36 15.70
CA ILE A 19 2.23 9.53 15.97
C ILE A 19 1.71 10.03 14.63
N THR A 20 0.55 9.51 14.20
CA THR A 20 -0.26 10.17 13.19
C THR A 20 -0.61 11.55 13.70
N THR A 21 0.10 12.58 13.25
CA THR A 21 -0.27 13.97 13.51
C THR A 21 -1.60 14.21 12.79
N ILE A 22 -2.69 14.13 13.55
CA ILE A 22 -4.01 14.51 13.05
C ILE A 22 -3.89 15.96 12.60
N SER A 23 -4.07 16.20 11.31
CA SER A 23 -4.09 17.55 10.76
C SER A 23 -5.28 18.30 11.37
N THR A 24 -4.99 19.20 12.28
CA THR A 24 -5.98 20.12 12.89
C THR A 24 -6.17 21.39 12.05
N SER A 25 -5.97 21.30 10.74
CA SER A 25 -6.11 22.46 9.84
C SER A 25 -7.54 23.03 9.95
N PRO A 26 -7.70 24.30 10.38
CA PRO A 26 -9.01 24.94 10.45
C PRO A 26 -9.74 24.97 9.11
N VAL A 27 -9.01 24.96 7.99
CA VAL A 27 -9.54 24.95 6.63
C VAL A 27 -10.30 23.66 6.35
N ILE A 28 -9.78 22.51 6.78
CA ILE A 28 -10.43 21.19 6.62
C ILE A 28 -11.71 21.14 7.46
N PHE A 29 -11.68 21.64 8.70
CA PHE A 29 -12.84 21.70 9.58
C PHE A 29 -13.92 22.61 9.03
N LEU A 30 -13.60 23.83 8.65
CA LEU A 30 -14.54 24.78 8.07
C LEU A 30 -15.07 24.30 6.72
N GLY A 31 -14.25 23.71 5.89
CA GLY A 31 -14.65 23.13 4.62
C GLY A 31 -15.62 21.97 4.77
N SER A 32 -15.38 21.05 5.69
CA SER A 32 -16.28 19.93 5.99
C SER A 32 -17.60 20.38 6.59
N MET A 33 -17.56 21.38 7.49
CA MET A 33 -18.75 21.98 8.08
C MET A 33 -19.62 22.70 7.04
N LEU A 34 -18.99 23.48 6.15
CA LEU A 34 -19.66 24.17 5.04
C LEU A 34 -20.28 23.16 4.06
N PHE A 35 -19.54 22.12 3.70
CA PHE A 35 -20.03 21.04 2.83
C PHE A 35 -21.22 20.32 3.44
N SER A 36 -21.17 19.99 4.74
CA SER A 36 -22.27 19.37 5.48
C SER A 36 -23.50 20.27 5.50
N LEU A 37 -23.32 21.56 5.79
CA LEU A 37 -24.41 22.55 5.80
C LEU A 37 -25.07 22.69 4.42
N LEU A 38 -24.28 22.79 3.35
CA LEU A 38 -24.77 22.83 1.98
C LEU A 38 -25.55 21.57 1.62
N THR A 39 -25.06 20.40 1.99
CA THR A 39 -25.71 19.12 1.73
C THR A 39 -27.07 19.05 2.43
N VAL A 40 -27.17 19.47 3.71
CA VAL A 40 -28.41 19.52 4.46
C VAL A 40 -29.40 20.53 3.84
N LEU A 41 -28.96 21.74 3.52
CA LEU A 41 -29.80 22.77 2.88
C LEU A 41 -30.36 22.31 1.53
N LEU A 42 -29.54 21.69 0.68
CA LEU A 42 -29.95 21.13 -0.61
C LEU A 42 -30.97 19.99 -0.41
N SER A 43 -30.70 19.09 0.54
CA SER A 43 -31.59 17.95 0.84
C SER A 43 -32.93 18.38 1.39
N CYS A 44 -32.99 19.42 2.24
CA CYS A 44 -34.19 19.94 2.85
C CYS A 44 -34.97 20.93 1.96
N SER A 45 -34.33 21.48 0.91
CA SER A 45 -34.96 22.51 0.07
C SER A 45 -36.20 22.02 -0.69
N LYS A 46 -36.20 20.80 -1.23
CA LYS A 46 -37.35 20.21 -1.93
C LYS A 46 -38.49 19.87 -0.97
N PRO A 47 -38.28 19.12 0.13
CA PRO A 47 -39.31 18.87 1.13
C PRO A 47 -39.88 20.16 1.74
N GLY A 48 -39.01 21.12 2.09
CA GLY A 48 -39.44 22.41 2.66
C GLY A 48 -40.34 23.20 1.70
N LYS A 49 -40.00 23.30 0.42
CA LYS A 49 -40.86 23.93 -0.59
C LYS A 49 -42.16 23.19 -0.83
N MET A 50 -42.19 21.87 -0.66
CA MET A 50 -43.41 21.08 -0.78
C MET A 50 -44.35 21.36 0.40
N VAL A 51 -43.84 21.33 1.64
CA VAL A 51 -44.59 21.63 2.85
C VAL A 51 -45.13 23.06 2.85
N ALA A 52 -44.33 24.04 2.41
CA ALA A 52 -44.74 25.43 2.32
C ALA A 52 -45.86 25.72 1.29
N ARG A 53 -46.14 24.81 0.36
CA ARG A 53 -47.19 24.94 -0.67
C ARG A 53 -48.46 24.18 -0.38
N VAL A 54 -48.47 23.33 0.64
CA VAL A 54 -49.62 22.50 0.99
C VAL A 54 -50.45 23.21 2.07
N SER A 55 -51.77 23.36 1.86
CA SER A 55 -52.66 23.92 2.88
C SER A 55 -52.79 22.97 4.08
N PRO A 56 -53.06 23.46 5.31
CA PRO A 56 -53.24 22.61 6.48
C PRO A 56 -54.32 21.53 6.29
N VAL A 57 -55.36 21.82 5.51
CA VAL A 57 -56.43 20.87 5.18
C VAL A 57 -55.98 19.80 4.18
N GLU A 58 -55.16 20.18 3.20
CA GLU A 58 -54.54 19.24 2.27
C GLU A 58 -53.50 18.39 2.96
N ALA A 59 -52.70 18.95 3.88
CA ALA A 59 -51.71 18.20 4.66
C ALA A 59 -52.37 17.12 5.54
N ALA A 60 -53.53 17.41 6.14
CA ALA A 60 -54.32 16.44 6.90
C ALA A 60 -54.93 15.33 6.02
N LYS A 61 -55.24 15.63 4.74
CA LYS A 61 -55.78 14.68 3.76
C LYS A 61 -54.72 13.98 2.93
N TYR A 62 -53.42 14.38 3.07
CA TYR A 62 -52.36 13.83 2.27
C TYR A 62 -52.06 12.38 2.65
N THR A 63 -52.57 11.47 1.88
CA THR A 63 -52.21 10.05 1.90
C THR A 63 -51.29 9.78 0.72
N ASP A 64 -50.08 9.33 1.00
CA ASP A 64 -49.03 8.95 -0.01
C ASP A 64 -49.45 7.68 -0.81
N ALA A 65 -50.75 7.47 -0.97
CA ALA A 65 -51.36 6.38 -1.71
C ALA A 65 -51.31 6.71 -3.20
N MET A 66 -50.23 6.30 -3.87
CA MET A 66 -50.18 6.26 -5.33
C MET A 66 -51.36 5.43 -5.87
N GLN A 67 -52.33 6.12 -6.48
CA GLN A 67 -53.40 5.46 -7.24
C GLN A 67 -52.77 4.74 -8.45
N THR A 68 -52.55 3.43 -8.33
CA THR A 68 -52.17 2.58 -9.47
C THR A 68 -53.37 2.40 -10.38
N LYS A 69 -53.33 3.00 -11.58
CA LYS A 69 -54.34 2.94 -12.63
C LYS A 69 -54.51 1.56 -13.31
N LYS A 70 -53.89 0.50 -12.81
CA LYS A 70 -54.04 -0.86 -13.38
C LYS A 70 -54.65 -1.82 -12.37
N LYS A 71 -55.92 -2.18 -12.56
CA LYS A 71 -56.58 -3.32 -11.89
C LYS A 71 -55.89 -4.61 -12.37
N GLN A 72 -54.92 -5.13 -11.62
CA GLN A 72 -54.47 -6.51 -11.79
C GLN A 72 -55.36 -7.43 -10.96
N ARG A 73 -56.21 -8.21 -11.61
CA ARG A 73 -56.94 -9.31 -10.99
C ARG A 73 -55.99 -10.45 -10.74
N SER A 74 -55.62 -10.74 -9.49
CA SER A 74 -54.94 -11.98 -9.11
C SER A 74 -56.00 -13.03 -8.77
N THR A 75 -55.96 -14.16 -9.48
CA THR A 75 -56.81 -15.34 -9.24
C THR A 75 -56.19 -16.32 -8.23
N ARG A 76 -54.98 -16.05 -7.73
CA ARG A 76 -54.29 -16.90 -6.76
C ARG A 76 -54.52 -16.40 -5.34
N GLY A 77 -54.83 -17.33 -4.40
CA GLY A 77 -55.02 -17.04 -2.99
C GLY A 77 -53.83 -16.24 -2.40
N ALA A 78 -54.13 -15.26 -1.56
CA ALA A 78 -53.18 -14.31 -1.01
C ALA A 78 -52.32 -14.98 0.08
N LYS A 79 -51.19 -15.62 -0.30
CA LYS A 79 -50.20 -16.07 0.67
C LYS A 79 -49.41 -14.87 1.21
N LEU A 80 -49.10 -14.86 2.52
CA LEU A 80 -48.45 -13.74 3.23
C LEU A 80 -47.16 -13.25 2.56
N HIS A 81 -46.30 -14.15 2.08
CA HIS A 81 -45.05 -13.80 1.37
C HIS A 81 -45.30 -13.13 0.01
N GLN A 82 -46.38 -13.49 -0.70
CA GLN A 82 -46.75 -12.87 -1.97
C GLN A 82 -47.27 -11.44 -1.74
N MET A 83 -48.03 -11.21 -0.65
CA MET A 83 -48.47 -9.87 -0.24
C MET A 83 -47.27 -8.99 0.13
N ALA A 84 -46.30 -9.51 0.89
CA ALA A 84 -45.06 -8.81 1.23
C ALA A 84 -44.24 -8.41 -0.02
N PHE A 85 -44.10 -9.32 -0.97
CA PHE A 85 -43.40 -9.03 -2.22
C PHE A 85 -44.13 -7.99 -3.10
N ALA A 86 -45.46 -8.05 -3.17
CA ALA A 86 -46.25 -7.06 -3.90
C ALA A 86 -46.12 -5.66 -3.31
N ASN A 87 -45.98 -5.55 -1.98
CA ASN A 87 -45.78 -4.28 -1.28
C ASN A 87 -44.46 -3.60 -1.64
N LEU A 88 -43.39 -4.37 -1.77
CA LEU A 88 -42.09 -3.86 -2.26
C LEU A 88 -42.20 -3.25 -3.65
N GLY A 89 -42.94 -3.92 -4.55
CA GLY A 89 -43.20 -3.44 -5.91
C GLY A 89 -44.04 -2.18 -6.01
N ARG A 90 -44.81 -1.86 -4.95
CA ARG A 90 -45.71 -0.70 -4.91
C ARG A 90 -44.96 0.62 -4.71
N ASN A 91 -43.84 0.61 -3.96
CA ASN A 91 -43.02 1.79 -3.70
C ASN A 91 -41.57 1.60 -4.14
N LYS A 92 -41.39 1.34 -5.44
CA LYS A 92 -40.09 0.97 -6.06
C LYS A 92 -38.97 1.94 -5.71
N LYS A 93 -39.21 3.26 -5.65
CA LYS A 93 -38.17 4.26 -5.36
C LYS A 93 -37.60 4.09 -3.94
N LYS A 94 -38.47 3.90 -2.94
CA LYS A 94 -38.05 3.67 -1.55
C LYS A 94 -37.34 2.33 -1.40
N THR A 95 -37.88 1.29 -2.04
CA THR A 95 -37.27 -0.05 -2.04
C THR A 95 -35.86 -0.03 -2.63
N VAL A 96 -35.69 0.57 -3.81
CA VAL A 96 -34.37 0.69 -4.45
C VAL A 96 -33.39 1.49 -3.59
N LEU A 97 -33.83 2.61 -3.01
CA LEU A 97 -32.96 3.43 -2.15
C LEU A 97 -32.42 2.63 -0.95
N VAL A 98 -33.29 1.88 -0.26
CA VAL A 98 -32.90 1.06 0.90
C VAL A 98 -31.97 -0.08 0.47
N VAL A 99 -32.35 -0.81 -0.59
CA VAL A 99 -31.53 -1.93 -1.10
C VAL A 99 -30.15 -1.44 -1.53
N VAL A 100 -30.08 -0.33 -2.27
CA VAL A 100 -28.79 0.23 -2.72
C VAL A 100 -27.96 0.72 -1.53
N SER A 101 -28.56 1.40 -0.55
CA SER A 101 -27.84 1.90 0.63
C SER A 101 -27.23 0.75 1.46
N LEU A 102 -28.02 -0.31 1.69
CA LEU A 102 -27.53 -1.50 2.40
C LEU A 102 -26.51 -2.29 1.56
N ALA A 103 -26.77 -2.45 0.26
CA ALA A 103 -25.85 -3.14 -0.65
C ALA A 103 -24.49 -2.42 -0.72
N LEU A 104 -24.50 -1.09 -0.77
CA LEU A 104 -23.26 -0.31 -0.80
C LEU A 104 -22.44 -0.51 0.48
N SER A 105 -23.08 -0.56 1.64
CA SER A 105 -22.40 -0.83 2.92
C SER A 105 -21.71 -2.19 2.91
N VAL A 106 -22.38 -3.23 2.43
CA VAL A 106 -21.81 -4.59 2.32
C VAL A 106 -20.70 -4.63 1.28
N THR A 107 -20.89 -3.97 0.14
CA THR A 107 -19.88 -3.91 -0.93
C THR A 107 -18.60 -3.24 -0.45
N LEU A 108 -18.71 -2.12 0.29
CA LEU A 108 -17.56 -1.43 0.86
C LEU A 108 -16.86 -2.28 1.93
N PHE A 109 -17.62 -2.98 2.77
CA PHE A 109 -17.05 -3.92 3.72
C PHE A 109 -16.30 -5.06 3.02
N ASN A 110 -16.89 -5.64 1.97
CA ASN A 110 -16.21 -6.66 1.16
C ASN A 110 -14.96 -6.11 0.46
N ALA A 111 -15.01 -4.89 -0.08
CA ALA A 111 -13.86 -4.24 -0.70
C ALA A 111 -12.73 -4.00 0.30
N LEU A 112 -13.05 -3.58 1.54
CA LEU A 112 -12.06 -3.43 2.62
C LEU A 112 -11.41 -4.78 2.97
N CYS A 113 -12.22 -5.83 3.15
CA CYS A 113 -11.69 -7.16 3.46
C CYS A 113 -10.82 -7.70 2.32
N ALA A 114 -11.21 -7.48 1.07
CA ALA A 114 -10.42 -7.86 -0.11
C ALA A 114 -9.12 -7.05 -0.20
N PHE A 115 -9.16 -5.76 0.13
CA PHE A 115 -7.99 -4.89 0.17
C PHE A 115 -6.98 -5.35 1.22
N VAL A 116 -7.40 -5.46 2.48
CA VAL A 116 -6.50 -5.87 3.57
C VAL A 116 -6.05 -7.33 3.43
N GLY A 117 -6.91 -8.19 2.91
CA GLY A 117 -6.59 -9.59 2.61
C GLY A 117 -5.71 -9.78 1.38
N GLY A 118 -5.60 -8.76 0.52
CA GLY A 118 -4.73 -8.74 -0.65
C GLY A 118 -3.28 -8.35 -0.34
N PHE A 119 -2.98 -7.85 0.84
CA PHE A 119 -1.60 -7.58 1.25
C PHE A 119 -0.83 -8.89 1.48
N SER A 120 0.23 -9.10 0.71
CA SER A 120 1.12 -10.25 0.83
C SER A 120 2.27 -9.93 1.78
N MET A 121 2.26 -10.58 2.94
CA MET A 121 3.36 -10.46 3.92
C MET A 121 4.66 -11.01 3.35
N GLU A 122 4.60 -12.10 2.59
CA GLU A 122 5.77 -12.73 2.00
C GLU A 122 6.49 -11.78 1.02
N LYS A 123 5.73 -11.15 0.10
CA LYS A 123 6.30 -10.13 -0.81
C LYS A 123 6.87 -8.94 -0.04
N TYR A 124 6.17 -8.47 0.99
CA TYR A 124 6.66 -7.36 1.79
C TYR A 124 7.97 -7.71 2.49
N VAL A 125 8.02 -8.84 3.19
CA VAL A 125 9.21 -9.25 3.94
C VAL A 125 10.38 -9.54 3.01
N SER A 126 10.17 -10.25 1.89
CA SER A 126 11.26 -10.56 0.94
C SER A 126 11.84 -9.32 0.26
N ALA A 127 11.07 -8.25 0.10
CA ALA A 127 11.60 -7.00 -0.43
C ALA A 127 12.27 -6.11 0.65
N MET A 128 11.84 -6.24 1.93
CA MET A 128 12.45 -5.49 3.03
C MET A 128 13.80 -6.10 3.46
N THR A 129 13.94 -7.42 3.42
CA THR A 129 15.16 -8.09 3.84
C THR A 129 15.39 -9.40 3.07
N CYS A 130 16.63 -9.62 2.63
CA CYS A 130 17.04 -10.83 1.94
C CYS A 130 17.54 -11.94 2.88
N ALA A 131 17.69 -11.64 4.17
CA ALA A 131 18.19 -12.58 5.19
C ALA A 131 17.37 -12.48 6.47
N ASP A 132 17.52 -13.46 7.37
CA ASP A 132 16.85 -13.41 8.69
C ASP A 132 17.34 -12.21 9.49
N PHE A 133 18.66 -11.93 9.42
CA PHE A 133 19.29 -10.79 10.11
C PHE A 133 20.31 -10.09 9.23
N ILE A 134 20.31 -8.77 9.27
CA ILE A 134 21.32 -7.89 8.67
C ILE A 134 21.79 -6.95 9.77
N VAL A 135 23.08 -6.97 10.07
CA VAL A 135 23.68 -6.18 11.14
C VAL A 135 24.74 -5.25 10.58
N SER A 136 24.69 -4.00 10.99
CA SER A 136 25.72 -3.01 10.71
C SER A 136 25.62 -1.84 11.71
N THR A 137 26.25 -0.74 11.41
CA THR A 137 26.10 0.50 12.15
C THR A 137 24.83 1.25 11.71
N PRO A 138 24.32 2.21 12.49
CA PRO A 138 23.23 3.09 12.06
C PRO A 138 23.54 3.87 10.78
N ASP A 139 24.82 4.06 10.44
CA ASP A 139 25.26 4.73 9.22
C ASP A 139 24.88 3.95 7.96
N TYR A 140 25.04 2.64 7.97
CA TYR A 140 24.63 1.76 6.85
C TYR A 140 23.15 1.88 6.52
N PHE A 141 22.29 1.96 7.54
CA PHE A 141 20.83 1.92 7.36
C PHE A 141 20.23 3.27 6.89
N ARG A 142 21.05 4.30 6.75
CA ARG A 142 20.62 5.59 6.18
C ARG A 142 20.97 5.72 4.70
N TYR A 143 20.25 6.57 3.99
CA TYR A 143 20.59 6.93 2.62
C TYR A 143 21.84 7.84 2.58
N ASN A 144 22.77 7.58 1.66
CA ASN A 144 24.08 8.22 1.55
C ASN A 144 24.90 8.13 2.85
N PRO A 145 25.33 6.91 3.23
CA PRO A 145 26.15 6.73 4.43
C PRO A 145 27.52 7.41 4.31
N ALA A 146 28.15 7.65 5.46
CA ALA A 146 29.48 8.26 5.58
C ALA A 146 30.62 7.20 5.56
N ASP A 147 30.32 5.95 5.22
CA ASP A 147 31.23 4.81 5.23
C ASP A 147 31.76 4.43 6.66
N GLU A 148 30.97 4.74 7.70
CA GLU A 148 31.24 4.33 9.08
C GLU A 148 30.52 3.01 9.38
N PHE A 149 31.07 1.90 8.85
CA PHE A 149 30.41 0.60 8.86
C PHE A 149 30.92 -0.33 9.96
N ILE A 150 30.31 -1.52 10.04
CA ILE A 150 30.66 -2.58 10.98
C ILE A 150 32.13 -3.01 10.83
N THR A 151 32.80 -3.31 11.95
CA THR A 151 34.19 -3.74 11.93
C THR A 151 34.32 -5.27 11.90
N PRO A 152 35.48 -5.81 11.44
CA PRO A 152 35.72 -7.24 11.47
C PRO A 152 35.58 -7.87 12.87
N GLU A 153 36.04 -7.17 13.90
CA GLU A 153 35.97 -7.63 15.30
C GLU A 153 34.51 -7.75 15.77
N GLN A 154 33.66 -6.80 15.37
CA GLN A 154 32.22 -6.87 15.69
C GLN A 154 31.53 -8.02 14.95
N ILE A 155 31.93 -8.30 13.70
CA ILE A 155 31.41 -9.44 12.93
C ILE A 155 31.81 -10.75 13.62
N GLU A 156 33.08 -10.89 14.04
CA GLU A 156 33.56 -12.09 14.73
C GLU A 156 32.79 -12.31 16.06
N GLU A 157 32.54 -11.24 16.82
CA GLU A 157 31.76 -11.31 18.06
C GLU A 157 30.33 -11.80 17.81
N ILE A 158 29.66 -11.27 16.78
CA ILE A 158 28.30 -11.67 16.42
C ILE A 158 28.30 -13.10 15.93
N ALA A 159 29.20 -13.48 15.05
CA ALA A 159 29.31 -14.83 14.50
C ALA A 159 29.58 -15.89 15.58
N ALA A 160 30.37 -15.55 16.62
CA ALA A 160 30.63 -16.45 17.75
C ALA A 160 29.42 -16.67 18.66
N ASN A 161 28.47 -15.74 18.69
CA ASN A 161 27.30 -15.77 19.57
C ASN A 161 25.99 -16.13 18.84
N THR A 162 26.06 -16.38 17.52
CA THR A 162 24.90 -16.74 16.71
C THR A 162 25.10 -18.08 16.02
N LYS A 163 24.02 -18.83 15.80
CA LYS A 163 24.03 -20.15 15.12
C LYS A 163 23.50 -19.98 13.70
N ALA A 164 24.33 -19.39 12.84
CA ALA A 164 23.97 -19.19 11.44
C ALA A 164 24.01 -20.50 10.64
N SER A 165 23.01 -20.71 9.77
CA SER A 165 23.01 -21.76 8.74
C SER A 165 23.71 -21.29 7.46
N LEU A 166 23.58 -20.01 7.14
CA LEU A 166 24.28 -19.29 6.09
C LEU A 166 24.69 -17.94 6.66
N SER A 167 25.91 -17.51 6.38
CA SER A 167 26.36 -16.18 6.77
C SER A 167 27.39 -15.65 5.80
N GLY A 168 27.52 -14.34 5.73
CA GLY A 168 28.54 -13.68 4.93
C GLY A 168 28.55 -12.17 5.15
N THR A 169 29.59 -11.56 4.64
CA THR A 169 29.84 -10.12 4.73
C THR A 169 29.66 -9.49 3.36
N GLY A 170 28.94 -8.38 3.31
CA GLY A 170 28.95 -7.46 2.19
C GLY A 170 29.96 -6.36 2.43
N TYR A 171 30.63 -5.93 1.37
CA TYR A 171 31.73 -4.97 1.43
C TYR A 171 31.43 -3.76 0.53
N ALA A 172 31.81 -2.60 0.98
CA ALA A 172 31.87 -1.38 0.16
C ALA A 172 33.31 -1.11 -0.27
N VAL A 173 33.50 -0.76 -1.53
CA VAL A 173 34.80 -0.32 -2.02
C VAL A 173 34.93 1.19 -1.75
N ARG A 174 35.77 1.58 -0.78
CA ARG A 174 36.00 2.99 -0.41
C ARG A 174 36.63 3.82 -1.53
N LYS A 175 37.35 3.17 -2.41
CA LYS A 175 38.00 3.83 -3.54
C LYS A 175 36.93 4.23 -4.56
N THR A 176 36.98 5.45 -5.03
CA THR A 176 36.04 5.88 -6.06
C THR A 176 36.24 5.07 -7.32
N ALA A 177 35.20 4.41 -7.74
CA ALA A 177 35.18 3.59 -8.94
C ALA A 177 34.17 4.13 -9.95
N TYR A 178 34.51 4.05 -11.22
CA TYR A 178 33.68 4.51 -12.32
C TYR A 178 33.56 3.42 -13.37
N LEU A 179 32.35 3.06 -13.73
CA LEU A 179 32.07 2.22 -14.90
C LEU A 179 31.86 3.10 -16.13
N TRP A 180 32.48 2.73 -17.23
CA TRP A 180 32.29 3.41 -18.50
C TRP A 180 31.06 2.84 -19.20
N MET A 181 30.14 3.72 -19.62
CA MET A 181 28.91 3.37 -20.30
C MET A 181 28.63 4.31 -21.44
N THR A 182 27.78 3.92 -22.36
CA THR A 182 27.36 4.81 -23.45
C THR A 182 26.47 5.92 -22.92
N GLU A 183 26.51 7.07 -23.60
CA GLU A 183 25.64 8.19 -23.25
C GLU A 183 24.14 7.80 -23.33
N ASP A 184 23.77 6.99 -24.32
CA ASP A 184 22.39 6.51 -24.47
C ASP A 184 21.95 5.62 -23.29
N ALA A 185 22.83 4.72 -22.83
CA ALA A 185 22.55 3.88 -21.67
C ALA A 185 22.38 4.72 -20.40
N LEU A 186 23.24 5.73 -20.21
CA LEU A 186 23.13 6.65 -19.07
C LEU A 186 21.83 7.45 -19.10
N ARG A 187 21.42 7.95 -20.27
CA ARG A 187 20.16 8.66 -20.45
C ARG A 187 18.94 7.79 -20.12
N GLN A 188 18.97 6.53 -20.51
CA GLN A 188 17.89 5.59 -20.22
C GLN A 188 17.80 5.25 -18.74
N ASP A 189 18.91 5.06 -18.07
CA ASP A 189 18.94 4.83 -16.62
C ASP A 189 18.36 6.05 -15.87
N TYR A 190 18.77 7.25 -16.28
CA TYR A 190 18.29 8.49 -15.64
C TYR A 190 16.83 8.80 -15.93
N ALA A 191 16.30 8.38 -17.07
CA ALA A 191 14.89 8.62 -17.44
C ALA A 191 13.90 8.00 -16.45
N ARG A 192 14.33 7.03 -15.64
CA ARG A 192 13.53 6.45 -14.55
C ARG A 192 13.21 7.45 -13.43
N TYR A 193 14.06 8.46 -13.24
CA TYR A 193 13.96 9.44 -12.15
C TYR A 193 13.29 10.76 -12.58
N GLU A 194 12.70 10.83 -13.78
CA GLU A 194 11.92 11.97 -14.34
C GLU A 194 12.65 13.34 -14.40
N ASN A 195 13.95 13.40 -14.12
CA ASN A 195 14.67 14.66 -14.00
C ASN A 195 15.74 14.85 -15.09
N THR A 196 15.29 14.92 -16.35
CA THR A 196 16.17 14.98 -17.53
C THR A 196 16.93 16.30 -17.67
N GLU A 197 16.43 17.42 -17.14
CA GLU A 197 17.12 18.73 -17.23
C GLU A 197 18.44 18.76 -16.46
N GLN A 198 18.54 18.05 -15.34
CA GLN A 198 19.76 17.97 -14.57
C GLN A 198 20.79 17.01 -15.18
N LEU A 199 20.35 16.06 -16.00
CA LEU A 199 21.24 15.07 -16.61
C LEU A 199 22.23 15.69 -17.57
N ASP A 200 21.81 16.59 -18.47
CA ASP A 200 22.71 17.25 -19.41
C ASP A 200 23.80 18.06 -18.68
N SER A 201 23.44 18.71 -17.60
CA SER A 201 24.39 19.42 -16.73
C SER A 201 25.34 18.45 -16.01
N HIS A 202 24.89 17.27 -15.61
CA HIS A 202 25.75 16.25 -15.00
C HIS A 202 26.70 15.63 -16.01
N MET A 203 26.20 15.23 -17.17
CA MET A 203 27.01 14.63 -18.23
C MET A 203 28.10 15.57 -18.74
N SER A 204 27.81 16.87 -18.90
CA SER A 204 28.82 17.84 -19.32
C SER A 204 30.00 17.98 -18.35
N ARG A 205 29.82 17.60 -17.09
CA ARG A 205 30.84 17.64 -16.02
C ARG A 205 31.61 16.33 -15.85
N MET A 206 31.16 15.24 -16.48
CA MET A 206 31.81 13.93 -16.43
C MET A 206 32.98 13.86 -17.42
N GLU A 207 33.90 12.92 -17.20
CA GLU A 207 34.91 12.60 -18.17
C GLU A 207 34.32 11.77 -19.31
N HIS A 208 34.74 12.06 -20.56
CA HIS A 208 34.31 11.37 -21.76
C HIS A 208 35.47 10.65 -22.42
N ARG A 209 35.24 9.45 -22.92
CA ARG A 209 36.18 8.65 -23.76
C ARG A 209 35.45 8.21 -25.03
N GLY A 210 35.54 9.03 -26.09
CA GLY A 210 34.75 8.82 -27.31
C GLY A 210 33.27 8.97 -27.06
N ASN A 211 32.48 7.90 -27.27
CA ASN A 211 31.06 7.83 -26.99
C ASN A 211 30.73 7.30 -25.60
N MET A 212 31.74 7.05 -24.78
CA MET A 212 31.59 6.55 -23.42
C MET A 212 31.67 7.69 -22.42
N VAL A 213 30.80 7.64 -21.44
CA VAL A 213 30.72 8.59 -20.32
C VAL A 213 31.06 7.83 -19.04
N MET A 214 31.74 8.51 -18.15
CA MET A 214 32.09 7.98 -16.84
C MET A 214 30.86 8.01 -15.93
N GLY A 215 30.24 6.87 -15.68
CA GLY A 215 29.19 6.70 -14.67
C GLY A 215 29.80 6.60 -13.27
N LYS A 216 29.39 7.47 -12.34
CA LYS A 216 29.76 7.34 -10.93
C LYS A 216 28.92 6.21 -10.33
N THR A 217 29.54 5.07 -10.14
CA THR A 217 28.92 3.87 -9.60
C THR A 217 29.51 3.51 -8.24
N ARG A 218 28.82 2.65 -7.51
CA ARG A 218 29.39 1.90 -6.39
C ARG A 218 29.66 0.48 -6.85
N ILE A 219 30.89 0.05 -6.69
CA ILE A 219 31.23 -1.37 -6.78
C ILE A 219 31.12 -1.93 -5.39
N GLU A 220 30.23 -2.90 -5.26
CA GLU A 220 30.05 -3.66 -4.04
C GLU A 220 30.73 -5.01 -4.17
N ALA A 221 31.11 -5.59 -3.05
CA ALA A 221 31.68 -6.92 -3.06
C ALA A 221 30.99 -7.80 -2.02
N LEU A 222 30.91 -9.08 -2.33
CA LEU A 222 30.24 -10.05 -1.48
C LEU A 222 31.16 -11.23 -1.19
N ASP A 223 31.01 -11.79 0.02
CA ASP A 223 31.49 -13.14 0.28
C ASP A 223 30.80 -14.14 -0.64
N ASN A 224 31.53 -15.20 -1.03
CA ASN A 224 31.01 -16.21 -1.95
C ASN A 224 29.71 -16.87 -1.48
N SER A 225 29.52 -16.97 -0.16
CA SER A 225 28.29 -17.51 0.44
C SER A 225 27.03 -16.69 0.19
N LEU A 226 27.18 -15.42 -0.22
CA LEU A 226 26.07 -14.50 -0.42
C LEU A 226 25.56 -14.43 -1.86
N PHE A 227 26.28 -15.03 -2.81
CA PHE A 227 25.84 -15.00 -4.21
C PHE A 227 24.51 -15.71 -4.43
N ASP A 228 24.14 -16.68 -3.61
CA ASP A 228 22.82 -17.33 -3.66
C ASP A 228 21.66 -16.37 -3.31
N LYS A 229 21.94 -15.21 -2.72
CA LYS A 229 20.95 -14.16 -2.45
C LYS A 229 20.66 -13.27 -3.66
N LEU A 230 21.48 -13.33 -4.70
CA LEU A 230 21.26 -12.58 -5.93
C LEU A 230 20.23 -13.30 -6.82
N GLN A 231 19.30 -12.57 -7.37
CA GLN A 231 18.40 -13.09 -8.40
C GLN A 231 18.98 -12.84 -9.77
N VAL A 232 19.48 -13.88 -10.43
CA VAL A 232 20.05 -13.80 -11.77
C VAL A 232 18.96 -13.77 -12.82
N PHE A 233 19.01 -12.79 -13.73
CA PHE A 233 18.08 -12.65 -14.85
C PHE A 233 18.68 -13.12 -16.17
N ASP A 234 20.01 -12.96 -16.34
CA ASP A 234 20.74 -13.40 -17.51
C ASP A 234 22.18 -13.77 -17.11
N GLY A 235 22.75 -14.79 -17.75
CA GLY A 235 24.11 -15.25 -17.48
C GLY A 235 24.23 -16.22 -16.30
N ASP A 236 25.45 -16.29 -15.73
CA ASP A 236 25.79 -17.17 -14.61
C ASP A 236 26.82 -16.48 -13.69
N ILE A 237 26.61 -16.62 -12.40
CA ILE A 237 27.49 -16.06 -11.34
C ILE A 237 28.70 -16.96 -11.08
N SER A 238 28.68 -18.24 -11.46
CA SER A 238 29.76 -19.20 -11.19
C SER A 238 31.17 -18.72 -11.56
N PRO A 239 31.38 -17.93 -12.64
CA PRO A 239 32.68 -17.37 -12.93
C PRO A 239 33.28 -16.47 -11.85
N MET A 240 32.42 -15.84 -11.01
CA MET A 240 32.87 -14.97 -9.91
C MET A 240 33.42 -15.76 -8.73
N LEU A 241 33.12 -17.05 -8.63
CA LEU A 241 33.60 -17.96 -7.59
C LEU A 241 35.03 -18.50 -7.89
N GLU A 242 35.47 -18.38 -9.14
CA GLU A 242 36.80 -18.87 -9.56
C GLU A 242 37.91 -17.97 -8.99
N PRO A 243 39.00 -18.54 -8.50
CA PRO A 243 40.14 -17.76 -8.02
C PRO A 243 40.72 -16.87 -9.11
N ASN A 244 41.12 -15.65 -8.76
CA ASN A 244 41.72 -14.67 -9.68
C ASN A 244 40.88 -14.37 -10.94
N ASN A 245 39.56 -14.46 -10.83
CA ASN A 245 38.68 -14.14 -11.93
C ASN A 245 38.70 -12.63 -12.26
N ASN A 246 38.17 -12.27 -13.44
CA ASN A 246 37.85 -10.92 -13.87
C ASN A 246 36.36 -10.82 -14.22
N ALA A 247 35.52 -11.60 -13.55
CA ALA A 247 34.08 -11.59 -13.75
C ALA A 247 33.43 -10.51 -12.89
N ILE A 248 32.41 -9.87 -13.45
CA ILE A 248 31.56 -8.86 -12.77
C ILE A 248 30.11 -9.15 -13.06
N ALA A 249 29.25 -8.99 -12.06
CA ALA A 249 27.81 -8.95 -12.24
C ALA A 249 27.34 -7.50 -12.24
N ILE A 250 26.48 -7.16 -13.20
CA ILE A 250 25.85 -5.84 -13.25
C ILE A 250 24.52 -5.92 -12.51
N ALA A 251 24.32 -5.02 -11.57
CA ALA A 251 23.08 -4.94 -10.80
C ALA A 251 21.96 -4.31 -11.64
N VAL A 252 20.84 -5.00 -11.71
CA VAL A 252 19.62 -4.57 -12.39
C VAL A 252 18.59 -4.20 -11.32
N SER A 253 18.21 -2.94 -11.28
CA SER A 253 17.15 -2.49 -10.36
C SER A 253 15.79 -2.75 -10.97
N LEU A 254 14.94 -3.48 -10.25
CA LEU A 254 13.53 -3.64 -10.60
C LEU A 254 12.75 -2.35 -10.27
N ASP A 255 11.60 -2.17 -10.93
CA ASP A 255 10.66 -1.13 -10.53
C ASP A 255 9.93 -1.53 -9.22
N ASP A 256 9.15 -0.61 -8.65
CA ASP A 256 8.37 -0.85 -7.42
C ASP A 256 7.37 -2.02 -7.53
N TYR A 257 7.15 -2.55 -8.72
CA TYR A 257 6.25 -3.69 -8.99
C TYR A 257 7.01 -4.99 -9.28
N GLY A 258 8.34 -4.96 -9.22
CA GLY A 258 9.19 -6.10 -9.53
C GLY A 258 9.33 -6.37 -11.04
N ASN A 259 9.04 -5.39 -11.90
CA ASN A 259 9.25 -5.54 -13.33
C ASN A 259 10.69 -5.22 -13.71
N LEU A 260 11.23 -6.02 -14.62
CA LEU A 260 12.53 -5.77 -15.22
C LEU A 260 12.52 -4.49 -16.08
N PRO A 261 13.59 -3.69 -16.01
CA PRO A 261 13.80 -2.61 -16.97
C PRO A 261 14.06 -3.15 -18.38
N ASN A 262 14.15 -2.25 -19.35
CA ASN A 262 14.62 -2.64 -20.68
C ASN A 262 16.11 -2.99 -20.64
N LEU A 263 16.42 -4.30 -20.68
CA LEU A 263 17.78 -4.82 -20.62
C LEU A 263 18.62 -4.50 -21.88
N GLU A 264 18.05 -3.96 -22.95
CA GLU A 264 18.76 -3.60 -24.17
C GLU A 264 19.86 -2.55 -23.91
N TYR A 265 19.69 -1.72 -22.89
CA TYR A 265 20.65 -0.67 -22.50
C TYR A 265 21.70 -1.15 -21.49
N TYR A 266 21.58 -2.38 -21.00
CA TYR A 266 22.57 -3.00 -20.14
C TYR A 266 23.66 -3.71 -20.96
N PRO A 267 24.89 -3.83 -20.42
CA PRO A 267 25.91 -4.67 -21.06
C PRO A 267 25.40 -6.10 -21.21
N LYS A 268 25.77 -6.76 -22.29
CA LYS A 268 25.39 -8.16 -22.49
C LYS A 268 26.36 -9.07 -21.77
N VAL A 269 25.89 -10.25 -21.39
CA VAL A 269 26.75 -11.31 -20.86
C VAL A 269 27.82 -11.65 -21.87
N GLY A 270 29.08 -11.64 -21.43
CA GLY A 270 30.26 -11.81 -22.27
C GLY A 270 30.92 -10.51 -22.75
N ASP A 271 30.24 -9.36 -22.61
CA ASP A 271 30.86 -8.07 -22.93
C ASP A 271 32.01 -7.75 -21.96
N THR A 272 32.99 -7.01 -22.45
CA THR A 272 34.04 -6.45 -21.61
C THR A 272 33.69 -5.03 -21.24
N ILE A 273 33.72 -4.73 -19.94
CA ILE A 273 33.51 -3.38 -19.42
C ILE A 273 34.77 -2.92 -18.68
N THR A 274 35.00 -1.61 -18.72
CA THR A 274 36.12 -1.00 -18.00
C THR A 274 35.63 -0.35 -16.73
N ALA A 275 36.23 -0.68 -15.58
CA ALA A 275 36.12 0.05 -14.36
C ALA A 275 37.39 0.84 -14.09
N THR A 276 37.27 2.12 -13.81
CA THR A 276 38.40 2.98 -13.44
C THR A 276 38.37 3.22 -11.93
N TYR A 277 39.38 2.75 -11.23
CA TYR A 277 39.63 3.03 -9.82
C TYR A 277 40.52 4.26 -9.70
N ALA A 278 40.07 5.28 -8.95
CA ALA A 278 40.82 6.50 -8.74
C ALA A 278 41.14 6.71 -7.26
N ASP A 279 42.34 7.20 -6.99
CA ASP A 279 42.75 7.56 -5.62
C ASP A 279 42.09 8.84 -5.14
N ASP A 280 41.88 9.79 -6.05
CA ASP A 280 41.25 11.08 -5.75
C ASP A 280 40.54 11.63 -6.99
N VAL A 281 39.49 12.40 -6.75
CA VAL A 281 38.70 13.10 -7.78
C VAL A 281 38.67 14.57 -7.44
N LYS A 282 39.21 15.41 -8.32
CA LYS A 282 39.20 16.87 -8.16
C LYS A 282 38.44 17.50 -9.30
N TYR A 283 37.79 18.61 -9.01
CA TYR A 283 37.17 19.41 -10.04
C TYR A 283 38.15 20.44 -10.57
N ILE A 284 38.28 20.52 -11.87
CA ILE A 284 39.04 21.53 -12.60
C ILE A 284 38.09 22.46 -13.34
N ASP A 285 38.47 23.72 -13.46
CA ASP A 285 37.78 24.68 -14.32
C ASP A 285 38.08 24.32 -15.79
N SER A 286 37.07 23.90 -16.55
CA SER A 286 37.20 23.45 -17.94
C SER A 286 37.78 24.51 -18.88
N ARG A 287 37.72 25.80 -18.50
CA ARG A 287 38.29 26.93 -19.29
C ARG A 287 39.78 27.09 -19.05
N THR A 288 40.26 26.81 -17.85
CA THR A 288 41.63 27.14 -17.43
C THR A 288 42.48 25.90 -17.12
N GLY A 289 41.85 24.73 -16.94
CA GLY A 289 42.51 23.48 -16.54
C GLY A 289 43.07 23.52 -15.11
N LYS A 290 42.78 24.55 -14.31
CA LYS A 290 43.23 24.67 -12.91
C LYS A 290 42.18 24.12 -11.97
N LEU A 291 42.61 23.77 -10.76
CA LEU A 291 41.68 23.36 -9.69
C LEU A 291 40.62 24.44 -9.46
N CYS A 292 39.39 24.02 -9.33
CA CYS A 292 38.27 24.89 -9.03
C CYS A 292 38.40 25.53 -7.64
N THR A 293 37.90 26.74 -7.51
CA THR A 293 37.74 27.45 -6.26
C THR A 293 36.25 27.61 -5.96
N GLU A 294 35.91 28.15 -4.78
CA GLU A 294 34.52 28.40 -4.40
C GLU A 294 33.79 29.37 -5.35
N ASP A 295 34.54 30.22 -6.05
CA ASP A 295 34.02 31.19 -7.03
C ASP A 295 33.86 30.61 -8.44
N THR A 296 34.24 29.36 -8.70
CA THR A 296 34.12 28.75 -10.03
C THR A 296 32.64 28.41 -10.30
N PRO A 297 32.02 28.96 -11.35
CA PRO A 297 30.64 28.62 -11.68
C PRO A 297 30.48 27.12 -11.98
N GLU A 298 29.36 26.54 -11.55
CA GLU A 298 29.10 25.09 -11.64
C GLU A 298 29.17 24.56 -13.08
N GLU A 299 28.82 25.36 -14.06
CA GLU A 299 28.86 25.01 -15.50
C GLU A 299 30.26 24.74 -16.04
N TYR A 300 31.32 25.21 -15.35
CA TYR A 300 32.72 24.98 -15.74
C TYR A 300 33.42 23.92 -14.89
N LEU A 301 32.71 23.28 -13.99
CA LEU A 301 33.26 22.19 -13.17
C LEU A 301 33.44 20.94 -14.04
N GLN A 302 34.65 20.44 -14.13
CA GLN A 302 34.95 19.17 -14.80
C GLN A 302 35.67 18.26 -13.83
N ALA A 303 35.16 17.03 -13.63
CA ALA A 303 35.81 16.03 -12.81
C ALA A 303 37.09 15.54 -13.48
N LYS A 304 38.18 15.43 -12.71
CA LYS A 304 39.45 14.86 -13.14
C LYS A 304 39.93 13.83 -12.15
N LEU A 305 40.22 12.64 -12.65
CA LEU A 305 40.71 11.51 -11.87
C LEU A 305 42.23 11.60 -11.65
N TYR A 306 42.65 11.29 -10.43
CA TYR A 306 44.07 11.21 -10.05
C TYR A 306 44.37 9.81 -9.51
N GLY A 307 45.57 9.29 -9.85
CA GLY A 307 45.95 7.92 -9.50
C GLY A 307 45.02 6.86 -10.10
N ALA A 308 44.42 7.20 -11.25
CA ALA A 308 43.44 6.35 -11.90
C ALA A 308 44.09 5.11 -12.53
N ARG A 309 43.44 3.96 -12.33
CA ARG A 309 43.80 2.68 -12.92
C ARG A 309 42.59 2.01 -13.53
N ASP A 310 42.69 1.65 -14.78
CA ASP A 310 41.66 0.89 -15.49
C ASP A 310 41.80 -0.60 -15.23
N VAL A 311 40.69 -1.26 -15.01
CA VAL A 311 40.57 -2.72 -14.90
C VAL A 311 39.45 -3.17 -15.83
N GLU A 312 39.74 -4.17 -16.64
CA GLU A 312 38.76 -4.77 -17.55
C GLU A 312 38.10 -5.98 -16.87
N TYR A 313 36.79 -6.02 -16.91
CA TYR A 313 35.97 -7.11 -16.40
C TYR A 313 35.12 -7.70 -17.53
N THR A 314 34.87 -9.00 -17.45
CA THR A 314 33.85 -9.66 -18.28
C THR A 314 32.53 -9.72 -17.54
N VAL A 315 31.47 -9.22 -18.13
CA VAL A 315 30.13 -9.31 -17.58
C VAL A 315 29.69 -10.78 -17.60
N CYS A 316 29.52 -11.37 -16.43
CA CYS A 316 29.13 -12.78 -16.31
C CYS A 316 27.63 -12.94 -16.06
N ALA A 317 26.98 -11.94 -15.43
CA ALA A 317 25.57 -11.98 -15.14
C ALA A 317 24.93 -10.58 -15.07
N LEU A 318 23.65 -10.54 -15.34
CA LEU A 318 22.75 -9.46 -14.94
C LEU A 318 21.90 -9.98 -13.78
N ALA A 319 21.98 -9.35 -12.63
CA ALA A 319 21.32 -9.82 -11.41
C ALA A 319 20.73 -8.69 -10.59
N GLU A 320 19.66 -8.98 -9.86
CA GLU A 320 19.18 -8.09 -8.81
C GLU A 320 20.06 -8.24 -7.58
N LEU A 321 20.58 -7.12 -7.11
CA LEU A 321 21.19 -7.00 -5.80
C LEU A 321 20.11 -6.50 -4.82
N PRO A 322 19.68 -7.32 -3.83
CA PRO A 322 18.66 -6.90 -2.88
C PRO A 322 19.02 -5.58 -2.20
N TYR A 323 18.07 -4.65 -2.18
CA TYR A 323 18.27 -3.32 -1.57
C TYR A 323 18.73 -3.40 -0.11
N SER A 324 18.26 -4.43 0.61
CA SER A 324 18.61 -4.64 2.03
C SER A 324 20.09 -5.00 2.25
N MET A 325 20.80 -5.49 1.24
CA MET A 325 22.23 -5.78 1.33
C MET A 325 23.09 -4.90 0.42
N SER A 326 22.49 -3.91 -0.24
CA SER A 326 23.22 -2.99 -1.10
C SER A 326 23.62 -1.70 -0.37
N TYR A 327 24.59 -1.01 -0.92
CA TYR A 327 24.98 0.32 -0.48
C TYR A 327 23.89 1.34 -0.84
N ARG A 328 23.23 1.91 0.13
CA ARG A 328 22.07 2.81 -0.02
C ARG A 328 22.48 4.19 -0.56
N TYR A 329 22.89 4.25 -1.80
CA TYR A 329 23.44 5.44 -2.46
C TYR A 329 22.75 5.74 -3.78
N GLY A 330 22.50 7.01 -4.05
CA GLY A 330 22.08 7.49 -5.37
C GLY A 330 23.29 7.77 -6.26
N GLY A 331 23.72 6.78 -7.02
CA GLY A 331 24.73 6.92 -8.08
C GLY A 331 24.09 7.27 -9.42
N ILE A 332 24.92 7.55 -10.42
CA ILE A 332 24.52 7.65 -11.83
C ILE A 332 25.30 6.58 -12.59
N GLY A 333 24.59 5.67 -13.21
CA GLY A 333 25.15 4.56 -13.97
C GLY A 333 24.87 3.20 -13.35
N TYR A 334 25.46 2.16 -13.90
CA TYR A 334 25.26 0.80 -13.42
C TYR A 334 25.92 0.58 -12.07
N ASP A 335 25.22 -0.05 -11.16
CA ASP A 335 25.84 -0.66 -9.98
C ASP A 335 26.39 -2.03 -10.35
N ALA A 336 27.43 -2.46 -9.65
CA ALA A 336 28.13 -3.70 -9.97
C ALA A 336 28.57 -4.45 -8.73
N VAL A 337 28.60 -5.77 -8.86
CA VAL A 337 28.99 -6.69 -7.79
C VAL A 337 30.19 -7.50 -8.20
N LEU A 338 31.17 -7.60 -7.31
CA LEU A 338 32.39 -8.42 -7.43
C LEU A 338 32.45 -9.46 -6.30
N SER A 339 33.27 -10.50 -6.47
CA SER A 339 33.71 -11.27 -5.31
C SER A 339 34.67 -10.43 -4.46
N VAL A 340 34.66 -10.65 -3.15
CA VAL A 340 35.52 -9.91 -2.21
C VAL A 340 37.00 -10.01 -2.60
N ASP A 341 37.47 -11.19 -3.04
CA ASP A 341 38.85 -11.39 -3.46
C ASP A 341 39.23 -10.52 -4.66
N THR A 342 38.36 -10.46 -5.67
CA THR A 342 38.53 -9.61 -6.85
C THR A 342 38.50 -8.12 -6.48
N ALA A 343 37.56 -7.72 -5.65
CA ALA A 343 37.45 -6.34 -5.20
C ALA A 343 38.66 -5.89 -4.37
N GLN A 344 39.16 -6.73 -3.45
CA GLN A 344 40.38 -6.46 -2.66
C GLN A 344 41.60 -6.32 -3.56
N ARG A 345 41.78 -7.25 -4.50
CA ARG A 345 42.89 -7.21 -5.45
C ARG A 345 42.89 -5.92 -6.28
N ASP A 346 41.75 -5.58 -6.83
CA ASP A 346 41.64 -4.51 -7.83
C ASP A 346 41.48 -3.13 -7.25
N SER A 347 40.90 -3.01 -6.08
CA SER A 347 40.85 -1.74 -5.34
C SER A 347 42.13 -1.42 -4.56
N GLY A 348 43.07 -2.37 -4.48
CA GLY A 348 44.28 -2.21 -3.68
C GLY A 348 44.04 -2.31 -2.19
N GLY A 349 43.10 -3.17 -1.76
CA GLY A 349 42.75 -3.38 -0.38
C GLY A 349 41.71 -2.38 0.19
N ALA A 350 40.98 -1.69 -0.69
CA ALA A 350 40.01 -0.67 -0.26
C ALA A 350 38.57 -1.21 -0.03
N ALA A 351 38.34 -2.51 -0.21
CA ALA A 351 37.06 -3.12 0.15
C ALA A 351 37.00 -3.31 1.67
N ILE A 352 36.02 -2.68 2.31
CA ILE A 352 35.81 -2.71 3.77
C ILE A 352 34.48 -3.40 4.07
N PRO A 353 34.35 -4.14 5.19
CA PRO A 353 33.09 -4.65 5.64
C PRO A 353 32.05 -3.54 5.74
N MET A 354 30.88 -3.77 5.14
CA MET A 354 29.78 -2.84 5.14
C MET A 354 28.63 -3.35 6.00
N LEU A 355 28.34 -4.62 5.90
CA LEU A 355 27.29 -5.30 6.65
C LEU A 355 27.69 -6.76 6.90
N TYR A 356 27.09 -7.35 7.93
CA TYR A 356 27.09 -8.78 8.15
C TYR A 356 25.65 -9.29 8.11
N LEU A 357 25.40 -10.30 7.28
CA LEU A 357 24.07 -10.88 7.19
C LEU A 357 24.15 -12.41 7.39
N PHE A 358 23.06 -12.96 7.91
CA PHE A 358 22.98 -14.40 8.13
C PHE A 358 21.53 -14.88 8.23
N ASP A 359 21.32 -16.16 7.90
CA ASP A 359 20.11 -16.91 8.14
C ASP A 359 20.30 -17.88 9.29
N THR A 360 19.26 -18.11 10.06
CA THR A 360 19.22 -19.12 11.13
C THR A 360 18.71 -20.45 10.61
N ALA A 361 18.92 -21.53 11.38
CA ALA A 361 18.48 -22.86 10.95
C ALA A 361 16.99 -23.12 11.13
N ASP A 362 16.38 -22.47 12.13
CA ASP A 362 14.98 -22.64 12.51
C ASP A 362 14.43 -21.43 13.28
N GLU A 363 13.11 -21.41 13.51
CA GLU A 363 12.42 -20.34 14.25
C GLU A 363 12.92 -20.18 15.71
N ALA A 364 13.40 -21.26 16.34
CA ALA A 364 13.94 -21.17 17.69
C ALA A 364 15.27 -20.42 17.71
N GLY A 365 16.14 -20.68 16.73
CA GLY A 365 17.38 -19.94 16.51
C GLY A 365 17.13 -18.49 16.13
N GLU A 366 16.09 -18.21 15.32
CA GLU A 366 15.66 -16.84 14.99
C GLU A 366 15.28 -16.07 16.26
N ALA A 367 14.45 -16.66 17.15
CA ALA A 367 14.03 -16.02 18.39
C ALA A 367 15.18 -15.83 19.42
N GLU A 368 16.11 -16.79 19.53
CA GLU A 368 17.30 -16.68 20.40
C GLU A 368 18.21 -15.53 19.90
N THR A 369 18.43 -15.48 18.59
CA THR A 369 19.24 -14.44 17.94
C THR A 369 18.61 -13.05 18.06
N GLU A 370 17.31 -12.93 17.85
CA GLU A 370 16.57 -11.68 18.04
C GLU A 370 16.75 -11.14 19.47
N GLN A 371 16.66 -12.00 20.47
CA GLN A 371 16.88 -11.62 21.86
C GLN A 371 18.34 -11.19 22.12
N TYR A 372 19.31 -11.85 21.49
CA TYR A 372 20.73 -11.50 21.62
C TYR A 372 21.00 -10.13 20.97
N LEU A 373 20.61 -9.93 19.71
CA LEU A 373 20.83 -8.70 18.97
C LEU A 373 20.07 -7.51 19.60
N SER A 374 18.85 -7.73 20.08
CA SER A 374 18.09 -6.70 20.79
C SER A 374 18.81 -6.20 22.05
N LYS A 375 19.52 -7.09 22.77
CA LYS A 375 20.34 -6.70 23.91
C LYS A 375 21.63 -5.99 23.49
N LEU A 376 22.28 -6.49 22.42
CA LEU A 376 23.52 -5.94 21.89
C LEU A 376 23.32 -4.52 21.38
N THR A 377 22.17 -4.26 20.75
CA THR A 377 21.82 -2.94 20.18
C THR A 377 20.99 -2.07 21.15
N ALA A 378 20.73 -2.55 22.38
CA ALA A 378 19.99 -1.80 23.38
C ALA A 378 20.79 -0.60 23.87
N GLY A 379 20.34 0.61 23.56
CA GLY A 379 20.95 1.85 24.03
C GLY A 379 20.88 2.98 23.00
N GLU A 380 20.73 4.20 23.47
CA GLU A 380 20.62 5.39 22.61
C GLU A 380 21.91 5.65 21.79
N PHE A 381 23.03 5.12 22.26
CA PHE A 381 24.36 5.30 21.64
C PHE A 381 24.97 3.94 21.21
N SER A 382 24.16 2.95 20.92
CA SER A 382 24.70 1.68 20.41
C SER A 382 25.42 1.89 19.08
N PRO A 383 26.66 1.37 18.93
CA PRO A 383 27.39 1.45 17.66
C PRO A 383 26.80 0.54 16.59
N LEU A 384 25.91 -0.39 16.95
CA LEU A 384 25.30 -1.36 16.04
C LEU A 384 23.79 -1.22 15.99
N MET A 385 23.25 -1.55 14.83
CA MET A 385 21.83 -1.66 14.52
C MET A 385 21.61 -2.92 13.68
N TYR A 386 20.42 -3.48 13.73
CA TYR A 386 20.06 -4.61 12.87
C TYR A 386 18.66 -4.44 12.28
N GLU A 387 18.44 -5.07 11.15
CA GLU A 387 17.14 -5.33 10.55
C GLU A 387 16.91 -6.84 10.54
N SER A 388 15.69 -7.30 10.83
CA SER A 388 15.32 -8.72 10.83
C SER A 388 14.01 -8.96 10.09
N LYS A 389 13.78 -10.22 9.67
CA LYS A 389 12.48 -10.63 9.13
C LYS A 389 11.36 -10.44 10.13
N ASP A 390 11.63 -10.59 11.43
CA ASP A 390 10.63 -10.39 12.48
C ASP A 390 10.25 -8.91 12.62
N THR A 391 11.22 -8.01 12.54
CA THR A 391 10.96 -6.56 12.46
C THR A 391 10.08 -6.23 11.25
N ALA A 392 10.41 -6.75 10.05
CA ALA A 392 9.62 -6.53 8.85
C ALA A 392 8.20 -7.12 8.96
N ARG A 393 8.05 -8.30 9.55
CA ARG A 393 6.73 -8.92 9.84
C ARG A 393 5.90 -8.06 10.80
N SER A 394 6.52 -7.52 11.84
CA SER A 394 5.85 -6.68 12.83
C SER A 394 5.42 -5.33 12.24
N GLU A 395 6.25 -4.70 11.43
CA GLU A 395 5.91 -3.47 10.69
C GLU A 395 4.74 -3.71 9.73
N PHE A 396 4.78 -4.81 8.97
CA PHE A 396 3.67 -5.21 8.10
C PHE A 396 2.36 -5.44 8.89
N ALA A 397 2.45 -6.12 10.04
CA ALA A 397 1.28 -6.38 10.88
C ALA A 397 0.67 -5.07 11.42
N GLN A 398 1.48 -4.11 11.86
CA GLN A 398 1.05 -2.79 12.31
C GLN A 398 0.40 -1.99 11.15
N PHE A 399 1.03 -1.98 9.99
CA PHE A 399 0.50 -1.35 8.78
C PHE A 399 -0.88 -1.93 8.42
N ARG A 400 -0.99 -3.24 8.35
CA ARG A 400 -2.25 -3.95 8.09
C ARG A 400 -3.32 -3.64 9.14
N GLN A 401 -2.95 -3.62 10.42
CA GLN A 401 -3.87 -3.31 11.51
C GLN A 401 -4.40 -1.88 11.43
N MET A 402 -3.58 -0.92 11.04
CA MET A 402 -4.00 0.47 10.81
C MET A 402 -5.11 0.55 9.75
N PHE A 403 -4.96 -0.13 8.61
CA PHE A 403 -5.99 -0.16 7.57
C PHE A 403 -7.26 -0.87 8.02
N LEU A 404 -7.14 -1.97 8.78
CA LEU A 404 -8.31 -2.65 9.37
C LEU A 404 -9.07 -1.74 10.32
N LEU A 405 -8.39 -0.97 11.15
CA LEU A 405 -9.01 -0.08 12.11
C LEU A 405 -9.71 1.09 11.42
N ILE A 406 -9.00 1.83 10.58
CA ILE A 406 -9.56 3.01 9.88
C ILE A 406 -10.70 2.58 8.95
N GLY A 407 -10.46 1.57 8.12
CA GLY A 407 -11.46 1.05 7.19
C GLY A 407 -12.65 0.41 7.92
N GLY A 408 -12.40 -0.28 9.03
CA GLY A 408 -13.45 -0.85 9.88
C GLY A 408 -14.37 0.22 10.46
N ILE A 409 -13.81 1.33 10.96
CA ILE A 409 -14.60 2.48 11.45
C ILE A 409 -15.46 3.08 10.32
N LEU A 410 -14.88 3.29 9.14
CA LEU A 410 -15.62 3.80 7.98
C LEU A 410 -16.76 2.86 7.58
N CYS A 411 -16.49 1.55 7.50
CA CYS A 411 -17.52 0.55 7.21
C CYS A 411 -18.61 0.51 8.27
N ALA A 412 -18.28 0.67 9.56
CA ALA A 412 -19.25 0.74 10.65
C ALA A 412 -20.16 1.96 10.52
N ILE A 413 -19.59 3.14 10.20
CA ILE A 413 -20.38 4.37 9.99
C ILE A 413 -21.34 4.20 8.81
N ILE A 414 -20.85 3.71 7.66
CA ILE A 414 -21.67 3.51 6.46
C ILE A 414 -22.73 2.43 6.71
N GLY A 415 -22.39 1.37 7.45
CA GLY A 415 -23.30 0.34 7.88
C GLY A 415 -24.42 0.88 8.77
N LEU A 416 -24.07 1.75 9.72
CA LEU A 416 -25.05 2.43 10.58
C LEU A 416 -26.00 3.31 9.77
N VAL A 417 -25.50 4.08 8.81
CA VAL A 417 -26.34 4.88 7.90
C VAL A 417 -27.29 3.97 7.09
N GLY A 418 -26.80 2.85 6.57
CA GLY A 418 -27.61 1.84 5.89
C GLY A 418 -28.71 1.29 6.78
N LEU A 419 -28.39 0.96 8.03
CA LEU A 419 -29.32 0.46 9.04
C LEU A 419 -30.40 1.51 9.38
N LEU A 420 -30.03 2.77 9.57
CA LEU A 420 -30.96 3.87 9.82
C LEU A 420 -31.92 4.10 8.63
N ASN A 421 -31.39 4.00 7.40
CA ASN A 421 -32.23 4.08 6.19
C ASN A 421 -33.24 2.93 6.12
N PHE A 422 -32.81 1.70 6.46
CA PHE A 422 -33.71 0.55 6.53
C PHE A 422 -34.79 0.73 7.61
N PHE A 423 -34.39 1.16 8.81
CA PHE A 423 -35.29 1.45 9.91
C PHE A 423 -36.35 2.52 9.51
N ASN A 424 -35.91 3.64 8.94
CA ASN A 424 -36.78 4.71 8.47
C ASN A 424 -37.74 4.24 7.37
N ALA A 425 -37.30 3.40 6.44
CA ALA A 425 -38.13 2.86 5.37
C ALA A 425 -39.22 1.95 5.94
N MET A 426 -38.88 1.06 6.87
CA MET A 426 -39.84 0.16 7.54
C MET A 426 -40.82 0.95 8.38
N MET A 427 -40.35 1.90 9.20
CA MET A 427 -41.19 2.75 10.02
C MET A 427 -42.23 3.55 9.19
N THR A 428 -41.73 4.26 8.16
CA THR A 428 -42.58 5.03 7.25
C THR A 428 -43.56 4.10 6.50
N GLY A 429 -43.09 2.91 6.08
CA GLY A 429 -43.93 1.92 5.42
C GLY A 429 -45.06 1.40 6.30
N ILE A 430 -44.82 1.21 7.60
CA ILE A 430 -45.85 0.78 8.56
C ILE A 430 -46.81 1.93 8.87
N LEU A 431 -46.29 3.11 9.15
CA LEU A 431 -47.12 4.28 9.51
C LEU A 431 -48.04 4.72 8.36
N SER A 432 -47.52 4.77 7.13
CA SER A 432 -48.31 5.18 5.95
C SER A 432 -49.40 4.16 5.57
N ARG A 433 -49.30 2.91 6.04
CA ARG A 433 -50.25 1.82 5.75
C ARG A 433 -51.13 1.42 6.95
N ARG A 434 -51.13 2.19 8.03
CA ARG A 434 -51.93 1.88 9.22
C ARG A 434 -53.40 1.60 8.88
N ARG A 435 -54.04 2.43 8.02
CA ARG A 435 -55.40 2.25 7.57
C ARG A 435 -55.62 0.94 6.79
N GLU A 436 -54.66 0.57 5.90
CA GLU A 436 -54.72 -0.69 5.18
C GLU A 436 -54.65 -1.88 6.15
N PHE A 437 -53.77 -1.80 7.17
CA PHE A 437 -53.68 -2.82 8.20
C PHE A 437 -54.93 -2.97 9.03
N ALA A 438 -55.59 -1.84 9.42
CA ALA A 438 -56.85 -1.87 10.11
C ALA A 438 -57.96 -2.52 9.27
N VAL A 439 -58.00 -2.25 7.96
CA VAL A 439 -58.98 -2.91 7.04
C VAL A 439 -58.66 -4.41 6.91
N LEU A 440 -57.40 -4.82 6.79
CA LEU A 440 -57.03 -6.25 6.73
C LEU A 440 -57.43 -6.99 8.02
N GLN A 441 -57.26 -6.34 9.20
CA GLN A 441 -57.71 -6.89 10.48
C GLN A 441 -59.23 -6.98 10.59
N ALA A 442 -59.94 -5.96 10.10
CA ALA A 442 -61.40 -5.98 10.05
C ALA A 442 -61.96 -7.11 9.15
N VAL A 443 -61.25 -7.50 8.11
CA VAL A 443 -61.58 -8.64 7.21
C VAL A 443 -61.16 -9.99 7.82
N GLY A 444 -60.51 -10.00 9.00
CA GLY A 444 -60.16 -11.24 9.73
C GLY A 444 -58.70 -11.61 9.77
N MET A 445 -57.80 -10.73 9.33
CA MET A 445 -56.34 -10.97 9.45
C MET A 445 -55.91 -10.81 10.91
N THR A 446 -55.21 -11.82 11.46
CA THR A 446 -54.70 -11.76 12.84
C THR A 446 -53.46 -10.90 12.97
N ASN A 447 -53.23 -10.34 14.17
CA ASN A 447 -51.98 -9.60 14.49
C ASN A 447 -50.71 -10.38 14.16
N ARG A 448 -50.72 -11.71 14.39
CA ARG A 448 -49.60 -12.59 14.08
C ARG A 448 -49.36 -12.71 12.58
N GLN A 449 -50.41 -12.78 11.76
CA GLN A 449 -50.31 -12.83 10.30
C GLN A 449 -49.76 -11.51 9.75
N LEU A 450 -50.23 -10.36 10.28
CA LEU A 450 -49.74 -9.05 9.89
C LEU A 450 -48.25 -8.85 10.24
N LYS A 451 -47.86 -9.23 11.47
CA LYS A 451 -46.47 -9.22 11.89
C LYS A 451 -45.59 -10.12 11.00
N THR A 452 -46.04 -11.33 10.68
CA THR A 452 -45.34 -12.26 9.77
C THR A 452 -45.21 -11.68 8.37
N MET A 453 -46.19 -11.00 7.84
CA MET A 453 -46.12 -10.33 6.54
C MET A 453 -45.05 -9.24 6.53
N LEU A 454 -44.94 -8.43 7.60
CA LEU A 454 -43.92 -7.41 7.73
C LEU A 454 -42.50 -8.01 7.88
N ILE A 455 -42.37 -9.14 8.58
CA ILE A 455 -41.13 -9.88 8.67
C ILE A 455 -40.68 -10.34 7.26
N TYR A 456 -41.57 -10.91 6.46
CA TYR A 456 -41.26 -11.28 5.07
C TYR A 456 -40.81 -10.06 4.25
N GLU A 457 -41.46 -8.89 4.45
CA GLU A 457 -41.05 -7.65 3.77
C GLU A 457 -39.63 -7.24 4.18
N GLY A 458 -39.29 -7.30 5.47
CA GLY A 458 -37.93 -7.05 5.98
C GLY A 458 -36.88 -8.04 5.46
N LEU A 459 -37.21 -9.33 5.41
CA LEU A 459 -36.35 -10.38 4.86
C LEU A 459 -36.10 -10.20 3.35
N PHE A 460 -37.13 -9.76 2.60
CA PHE A 460 -36.93 -9.45 1.18
C PHE A 460 -35.99 -8.25 0.97
N TYR A 461 -36.08 -7.19 1.80
CA TYR A 461 -35.10 -6.11 1.77
C TYR A 461 -33.69 -6.64 2.03
N ALA A 462 -33.52 -7.44 3.09
CA ALA A 462 -32.25 -8.02 3.47
C ALA A 462 -31.63 -8.86 2.34
N MET A 463 -32.41 -9.82 1.81
CA MET A 463 -31.94 -10.71 0.73
C MET A 463 -31.66 -9.95 -0.56
N SER A 464 -32.53 -9.00 -0.93
CA SER A 464 -32.29 -8.17 -2.12
C SER A 464 -31.01 -7.34 -2.00
N SER A 465 -30.71 -6.85 -0.79
CA SER A 465 -29.49 -6.07 -0.51
C SER A 465 -28.24 -6.93 -0.59
N VAL A 466 -28.28 -8.18 -0.08
CA VAL A 466 -27.17 -9.13 -0.20
C VAL A 466 -26.90 -9.50 -1.67
N VAL A 467 -27.95 -9.80 -2.43
CA VAL A 467 -27.82 -10.10 -3.87
C VAL A 467 -27.25 -8.89 -4.62
N ALA A 468 -27.76 -7.68 -4.34
CA ALA A 468 -27.26 -6.47 -4.97
C ALA A 468 -25.79 -6.19 -4.58
N ALA A 469 -25.42 -6.41 -3.31
CA ALA A 469 -24.04 -6.27 -2.83
C ALA A 469 -23.10 -7.27 -3.53
N PHE A 470 -23.54 -8.51 -3.69
CA PHE A 470 -22.78 -9.51 -4.42
C PHE A 470 -22.51 -9.09 -5.87
N MET A 471 -23.56 -8.65 -6.59
CA MET A 471 -23.43 -8.16 -7.96
C MET A 471 -22.52 -6.93 -8.07
N LEU A 472 -22.64 -5.99 -7.13
CA LEU A 472 -21.76 -4.84 -7.07
C LEU A 472 -20.31 -5.24 -6.76
N SER A 473 -20.09 -6.19 -5.86
CA SER A 473 -18.74 -6.67 -5.51
C SER A 473 -18.02 -7.34 -6.68
N LEU A 474 -18.74 -8.01 -7.59
CA LEU A 474 -18.18 -8.58 -8.82
C LEU A 474 -17.63 -7.51 -9.78
N VAL A 475 -18.16 -6.28 -9.72
CA VAL A 475 -17.71 -5.17 -10.57
C VAL A 475 -16.68 -4.31 -9.84
N VAL A 476 -17.00 -3.92 -8.61
CA VAL A 476 -16.16 -3.01 -7.80
C VAL A 476 -14.86 -3.70 -7.37
N GLY A 477 -14.90 -4.99 -7.06
CA GLY A 477 -13.73 -5.73 -6.59
C GLY A 477 -12.56 -5.72 -7.59
N PRO A 478 -12.72 -6.21 -8.83
CA PRO A 478 -11.64 -6.17 -9.82
C PRO A 478 -11.17 -4.77 -10.18
N LEU A 479 -12.11 -3.79 -10.24
CA LEU A 479 -11.76 -2.40 -10.53
C LEU A 479 -10.90 -1.78 -9.41
N ALA A 480 -11.32 -1.96 -8.16
CA ALA A 480 -10.56 -1.53 -6.99
C ALA A 480 -9.22 -2.27 -6.90
N GLY A 481 -9.22 -3.58 -7.16
CA GLY A 481 -8.01 -4.41 -7.16
C GLY A 481 -6.97 -3.93 -8.17
N LYS A 482 -7.38 -3.57 -9.37
CA LYS A 482 -6.48 -3.00 -10.38
C LYS A 482 -5.92 -1.63 -9.96
N MET A 483 -6.75 -0.77 -9.39
CA MET A 483 -6.34 0.55 -8.91
C MET A 483 -5.39 0.45 -7.71
N LEU A 484 -5.67 -0.46 -6.76
CA LEU A 484 -4.87 -0.65 -5.56
C LEU A 484 -3.55 -1.37 -5.86
N GLY A 485 -3.55 -2.32 -6.80
CA GLY A 485 -2.34 -2.97 -7.29
C GLY A 485 -1.34 -1.99 -7.92
N SER A 486 -1.81 -0.85 -8.43
CA SER A 486 -0.92 0.22 -8.91
C SER A 486 -0.46 1.19 -7.81
N MET A 487 -0.90 1.02 -6.56
CA MET A 487 -0.50 1.87 -5.43
C MET A 487 0.41 1.14 -4.43
N PHE A 488 0.27 -0.19 -4.34
CA PHE A 488 1.00 -1.01 -3.37
C PHE A 488 1.62 -2.21 -4.08
N TRP A 489 2.91 -2.24 -4.24
CA TRP A 489 3.67 -3.30 -4.91
C TRP A 489 3.51 -4.69 -4.26
N PHE A 490 3.23 -4.75 -2.97
CA PHE A 490 2.97 -5.99 -2.23
C PHE A 490 1.48 -6.37 -2.19
N PHE A 491 0.62 -5.73 -3.00
CA PHE A 491 -0.80 -6.04 -3.08
C PHE A 491 -1.10 -7.04 -4.20
N GLU A 492 -1.78 -8.12 -3.85
CA GLU A 492 -2.32 -9.12 -4.77
C GLU A 492 -3.83 -9.17 -4.67
N TYR A 493 -4.53 -8.76 -5.71
CA TYR A 493 -5.98 -8.88 -5.69
C TYR A 493 -6.42 -10.34 -5.68
N ARG A 494 -7.11 -10.75 -4.60
CA ARG A 494 -7.78 -12.05 -4.49
C ARG A 494 -9.26 -11.82 -4.28
N PHE A 495 -10.05 -12.27 -5.25
CA PHE A 495 -11.51 -12.20 -5.10
C PHE A 495 -11.95 -13.08 -3.93
N THR A 496 -12.67 -12.49 -2.97
CA THR A 496 -13.25 -13.21 -1.85
C THR A 496 -14.73 -12.87 -1.71
N ILE A 497 -15.55 -13.90 -1.55
CA ILE A 497 -16.99 -13.79 -1.27
C ILE A 497 -17.29 -13.94 0.23
N LEU A 498 -16.33 -14.43 1.00
CA LEU A 498 -16.51 -14.76 2.41
C LEU A 498 -17.09 -13.60 3.24
N PRO A 499 -16.61 -12.34 3.10
CA PRO A 499 -17.19 -11.21 3.85
C PRO A 499 -18.67 -10.99 3.53
N VAL A 500 -19.08 -11.15 2.26
CA VAL A 500 -20.50 -11.04 1.88
C VAL A 500 -21.33 -12.13 2.53
N LEU A 501 -20.83 -13.38 2.55
CA LEU A 501 -21.50 -14.50 3.20
C LEU A 501 -21.65 -14.30 4.71
N LEU A 502 -20.63 -13.74 5.38
CA LEU A 502 -20.65 -13.43 6.81
C LEU A 502 -21.70 -12.34 7.18
N THR A 503 -22.08 -11.48 6.23
CA THR A 503 -23.13 -10.49 6.48
C THR A 503 -24.54 -11.07 6.40
N ILE A 504 -24.76 -12.23 5.77
CA ILE A 504 -26.09 -12.85 5.60
C ILE A 504 -26.81 -13.07 6.93
N PRO A 505 -26.22 -13.74 7.95
CA PRO A 505 -26.87 -13.95 9.23
C PRO A 505 -27.28 -12.63 9.91
N VAL A 506 -26.42 -11.62 9.82
CA VAL A 506 -26.68 -10.28 10.39
C VAL A 506 -27.87 -9.63 9.69
N PHE A 507 -27.91 -9.68 8.35
CA PHE A 507 -29.03 -9.11 7.57
C PHE A 507 -30.33 -9.86 7.78
N LEU A 508 -30.31 -11.17 7.91
CA LEU A 508 -31.50 -11.97 8.25
C LEU A 508 -32.02 -11.60 9.64
N LEU A 509 -31.13 -11.46 10.63
CA LEU A 509 -31.49 -11.04 11.97
C LEU A 509 -32.14 -9.64 11.97
N LEU A 510 -31.53 -8.68 11.28
CA LEU A 510 -32.06 -7.32 11.16
C LEU A 510 -33.38 -7.29 10.39
N GLY A 511 -33.50 -8.05 9.32
CA GLY A 511 -34.73 -8.20 8.53
C GLY A 511 -35.89 -8.79 9.33
N TRP A 512 -35.60 -9.57 10.37
CA TRP A 512 -36.57 -10.09 11.32
C TRP A 512 -36.83 -9.13 12.47
N LEU A 513 -35.78 -8.61 13.10
CA LEU A 513 -35.85 -7.82 14.34
C LEU A 513 -36.51 -6.46 14.14
N ILE A 514 -36.12 -5.71 13.10
CA ILE A 514 -36.57 -4.34 12.85
C ILE A 514 -38.09 -4.31 12.60
N PRO A 515 -38.69 -5.15 11.71
CA PRO A 515 -40.12 -5.21 11.53
C PRO A 515 -40.88 -5.58 12.82
N CYS A 516 -40.31 -6.52 13.62
CA CYS A 516 -40.93 -6.88 14.90
C CYS A 516 -40.99 -5.71 15.86
N MET A 517 -39.89 -5.02 16.09
CA MET A 517 -39.83 -3.84 16.98
C MET A 517 -40.75 -2.72 16.52
N MET A 518 -40.78 -2.46 15.20
CA MET A 518 -41.59 -1.42 14.63
C MET A 518 -43.10 -1.70 14.74
N TYR A 519 -43.49 -2.97 14.47
CA TYR A 519 -44.89 -3.39 14.62
C TYR A 519 -45.35 -3.33 16.06
N ASP A 520 -44.56 -3.85 17.01
CA ASP A 520 -44.91 -3.88 18.44
C ASP A 520 -45.06 -2.45 19.02
N ASN A 521 -44.29 -1.48 18.52
CA ASN A 521 -44.44 -0.08 18.87
C ASN A 521 -45.68 0.58 18.21
N ALA A 522 -46.00 0.22 16.97
CA ALA A 522 -47.13 0.74 16.24
C ALA A 522 -48.47 0.17 16.73
N ALA A 523 -48.47 -1.07 17.25
CA ALA A 523 -49.64 -1.79 17.72
C ALA A 523 -50.14 -1.35 19.14
N LYS A 524 -49.42 -0.48 19.82
CA LYS A 524 -49.83 0.06 21.14
C LYS A 524 -51.10 0.94 21.11
N CYS A 525 -51.54 1.43 19.93
CA CYS A 525 -52.79 2.17 19.74
C CYS A 525 -53.92 1.21 19.38
N SER A 526 -55.13 1.39 19.95
CA SER A 526 -56.30 0.53 19.66
C SER A 526 -56.76 0.65 18.20
N ILE A 527 -57.36 -0.43 17.66
CA ILE A 527 -57.89 -0.46 16.27
C ILE A 527 -58.93 0.64 16.04
N VAL A 528 -59.76 0.95 17.05
CA VAL A 528 -60.78 1.99 17.01
C VAL A 528 -60.16 3.39 16.94
N GLU A 529 -59.08 3.62 17.68
CA GLU A 529 -58.29 4.85 17.66
C GLU A 529 -57.60 5.06 16.30
N GLN A 530 -57.03 3.98 15.73
CA GLN A 530 -56.39 3.97 14.39
C GLN A 530 -57.37 4.27 13.24
N LEU A 531 -58.66 3.89 13.39
CA LEU A 531 -59.73 4.22 12.43
C LEU A 531 -60.26 5.62 12.63
N ARG A 532 -60.28 6.14 13.87
CA ARG A 532 -60.79 7.47 14.21
C ARG A 532 -59.80 8.58 13.85
N ASP A 533 -58.52 8.37 14.07
CA ASP A 533 -57.43 9.30 13.67
C ASP A 533 -57.29 9.42 12.14
N ALA A 534 -58.00 8.61 11.39
CA ALA A 534 -58.02 8.58 9.92
C ALA A 534 -59.26 9.28 9.30
N GLN A 535 -60.21 9.82 10.12
CA GLN A 535 -61.28 10.71 9.70
C GLN A 535 -60.88 12.17 9.80
#